data_82108f0ab2e1a57f21208885b4bdb9ba
#
_entry.id   82108f0ab2e1a57f21208885b4bdb9ba
#
_cell.length_a   1.000
_cell.length_b   1.000
_cell.length_c   1.000
_cell.angle_alpha   90.00
_cell.angle_beta   90.00
_cell.angle_gamma   90.00
#
_symmetry.space_group_name_H-M   'P 1'
#
loop_
_entity.id
_entity.type
_entity.pdbx_description
1 polymer ?
#
loop_
_entity_poly.entity_id
_entity_poly.type
_entity_poly.pdbx_seq_one_letter_code
_entity_poly.pdbx_strand_id
1 'polypeptide(L)'
;MHPELDDVIRRIRANGMIAGLITNGYRLVAERIQRLNRAGLEWLQISIDNVNPDEVSKKSLKVLDKKLQLLAEYADFHVNINSVVGSGISHPQDALVIGKRAVGLGFTSTIGIIHDGSGQLQPLGEEERRIYHEMQALEKGSFTRVNKFQDNIAKGLPNDWRCRAGARYLYICENGLVHYCSQQRGYPGIPLEKYTRDDLRREYLTEKSCAPHCTVSCVHQVSIFDSWREPQRPASATLPTHPEELVQIK
;
A
#
# COMPACT_ATOMS: atom_id res chain seq x y z
N MET A 1 -14.77 -2.19 11.89
CA MET A 1 -13.89 -1.08 12.31
C MET A 1 -13.57 -1.32 13.78
N HIS A 2 -12.31 -1.17 14.17
CA HIS A 2 -11.89 -1.38 15.56
C HIS A 2 -12.68 -0.49 16.51
N PRO A 3 -13.20 -0.99 17.63
CA PRO A 3 -14.05 -0.22 18.54
C PRO A 3 -13.29 0.97 19.16
N GLU A 4 -12.02 0.81 19.46
CA GLU A 4 -11.14 1.81 20.09
C GLU A 4 -10.28 2.59 19.07
N LEU A 5 -10.69 2.65 17.79
CA LEU A 5 -9.86 3.27 16.74
C LEU A 5 -9.49 4.71 17.07
N ASP A 6 -10.43 5.48 17.62
CA ASP A 6 -10.21 6.89 17.95
C ASP A 6 -9.16 7.04 19.06
N ASP A 7 -9.14 6.12 20.04
CA ASP A 7 -8.15 6.11 21.13
C ASP A 7 -6.77 5.69 20.62
N VAL A 8 -6.71 4.72 19.71
CA VAL A 8 -5.47 4.33 19.03
C VAL A 8 -4.88 5.51 18.27
N ILE A 9 -5.69 6.24 17.49
CA ILE A 9 -5.23 7.42 16.76
C ILE A 9 -4.69 8.48 17.73
N ARG A 10 -5.45 8.82 18.78
CA ARG A 10 -5.00 9.78 19.80
C ARG A 10 -3.68 9.37 20.45
N ARG A 11 -3.52 8.07 20.74
CA ARG A 11 -2.29 7.55 21.34
C ARG A 11 -1.09 7.67 20.39
N ILE A 12 -1.27 7.38 19.10
CA ILE A 12 -0.25 7.58 18.06
C ILE A 12 0.15 9.06 18.04
N ARG A 13 -0.81 9.96 17.98
CA ARG A 13 -0.58 11.42 17.93
C ARG A 13 0.10 11.95 19.19
N ALA A 14 -0.30 11.50 20.37
CA ALA A 14 0.30 11.87 21.64
C ALA A 14 1.78 11.47 21.76
N ASN A 15 2.23 10.48 20.99
CA ASN A 15 3.63 10.08 20.88
C ASN A 15 4.38 10.80 19.74
N GLY A 16 3.81 11.86 19.14
CA GLY A 16 4.46 12.64 18.08
C GLY A 16 4.53 11.93 16.73
N MET A 17 3.78 10.86 16.55
CA MET A 17 3.77 10.06 15.30
C MET A 17 2.62 10.49 14.39
N ILE A 18 2.78 10.26 13.09
CA ILE A 18 1.73 10.42 12.08
C ILE A 18 0.75 9.25 12.18
N ALA A 19 -0.55 9.55 12.21
CA ALA A 19 -1.61 8.54 12.20
C ALA A 19 -2.23 8.43 10.80
N GLY A 20 -2.07 7.27 10.17
CA GLY A 20 -2.70 6.93 8.89
C GLY A 20 -3.71 5.79 9.05
N LEU A 21 -4.80 5.83 8.29
CA LEU A 21 -5.84 4.81 8.26
C LEU A 21 -6.08 4.32 6.84
N ILE A 22 -5.99 3.01 6.63
CA ILE A 22 -6.43 2.35 5.40
C ILE A 22 -7.76 1.67 5.69
N THR A 23 -8.78 1.92 4.85
CA THR A 23 -10.13 1.41 5.06
C THR A 23 -10.84 1.09 3.75
N ASN A 24 -11.87 0.24 3.82
CA ASN A 24 -12.79 0.02 2.69
C ASN A 24 -13.86 1.12 2.55
N GLY A 25 -13.93 2.07 3.45
CA GLY A 25 -14.81 3.24 3.38
C GLY A 25 -16.29 3.00 3.71
N TYR A 26 -16.78 1.77 3.81
CA TYR A 26 -18.23 1.49 3.95
C TYR A 26 -18.89 2.13 5.17
N ARG A 27 -18.16 2.26 6.27
CA ARG A 27 -18.68 2.81 7.54
C ARG A 27 -18.43 4.30 7.70
N LEU A 28 -17.98 4.99 6.66
CA LEU A 28 -17.81 6.44 6.71
C LEU A 28 -19.16 7.14 6.60
N VAL A 29 -19.48 7.89 7.63
CA VAL A 29 -20.60 8.83 7.73
C VAL A 29 -20.07 10.14 8.31
N ALA A 30 -20.77 11.26 8.14
CA ALA A 30 -20.29 12.58 8.58
C ALA A 30 -19.80 12.59 10.04
N GLU A 31 -20.58 12.04 10.95
CA GLU A 31 -20.21 11.93 12.38
C GLU A 31 -18.89 11.16 12.57
N ARG A 32 -18.70 10.06 11.84
CA ARG A 32 -17.48 9.27 11.93
C ARG A 32 -16.26 10.04 11.41
N ILE A 33 -16.41 10.77 10.32
CA ILE A 33 -15.33 11.60 9.76
C ILE A 33 -14.95 12.69 10.78
N GLN A 34 -15.92 13.38 11.36
CA GLN A 34 -15.65 14.38 12.40
C GLN A 34 -14.99 13.79 13.65
N ARG A 35 -15.31 12.55 14.03
CA ARG A 35 -14.62 11.86 15.13
C ARG A 35 -13.15 11.56 14.78
N LEU A 36 -12.87 11.17 13.55
CA LEU A 36 -11.49 10.96 13.06
C LEU A 36 -10.70 12.27 13.05
N ASN A 37 -11.31 13.40 12.64
CA ASN A 37 -10.70 14.73 12.76
C ASN A 37 -10.31 15.03 14.21
N ARG A 38 -11.26 14.90 15.14
CA ARG A 38 -11.01 15.14 16.58
C ARG A 38 -9.98 14.20 17.20
N ALA A 39 -9.82 12.99 16.65
CA ALA A 39 -8.80 12.04 17.09
C ALA A 39 -7.40 12.40 16.58
N GLY A 40 -7.29 13.30 15.59
CA GLY A 40 -6.03 13.73 15.00
C GLY A 40 -5.54 12.81 13.87
N LEU A 41 -6.46 12.18 13.14
CA LEU A 41 -6.09 11.46 11.91
C LEU A 41 -5.45 12.45 10.93
N GLU A 42 -4.37 12.06 10.26
CA GLU A 42 -3.69 12.92 9.27
C GLU A 42 -3.79 12.36 7.86
N TRP A 43 -3.94 11.06 7.72
CA TRP A 43 -3.96 10.41 6.41
C TRP A 43 -5.02 9.30 6.36
N LEU A 44 -5.87 9.34 5.34
CA LEU A 44 -6.82 8.27 5.05
C LEU A 44 -6.59 7.74 3.64
N GLN A 45 -6.54 6.41 3.48
CA GLN A 45 -6.56 5.77 2.17
C GLN A 45 -7.78 4.86 2.04
N ILE A 46 -8.47 4.97 0.90
CA ILE A 46 -9.52 4.03 0.50
C ILE A 46 -9.09 3.34 -0.79
N SER A 47 -9.18 2.01 -0.82
CA SER A 47 -9.01 1.25 -2.05
C SER A 47 -10.36 1.11 -2.76
N ILE A 48 -10.40 1.49 -4.04
CA ILE A 48 -11.55 1.33 -4.92
C ILE A 48 -11.06 0.59 -6.17
N ASP A 49 -11.61 -0.60 -6.39
CA ASP A 49 -11.08 -1.51 -7.41
C ASP A 49 -11.80 -1.33 -8.75
N ASN A 50 -13.13 -1.06 -8.73
CA ASN A 50 -13.98 -1.01 -9.92
C ASN A 50 -14.91 0.21 -9.90
N VAL A 51 -15.45 0.61 -11.04
CA VAL A 51 -16.54 1.60 -11.12
C VAL A 51 -17.85 0.99 -10.63
N ASN A 52 -18.19 -0.22 -11.10
CA ASN A 52 -19.36 -0.97 -10.66
C ASN A 52 -18.94 -2.17 -9.80
N PRO A 53 -19.76 -2.58 -8.82
CA PRO A 53 -19.47 -3.77 -8.05
C PRO A 53 -19.57 -5.02 -8.94
N ASP A 54 -18.66 -5.96 -8.73
CA ASP A 54 -18.65 -7.26 -9.39
C ASP A 54 -18.62 -8.42 -8.36
N GLU A 55 -18.40 -9.64 -8.83
CA GLU A 55 -18.32 -10.81 -7.96
C GLU A 55 -17.04 -10.85 -7.14
N VAL A 56 -15.95 -10.26 -7.65
CA VAL A 56 -14.63 -10.25 -7.01
C VAL A 56 -14.53 -9.15 -5.97
N SER A 57 -14.99 -7.93 -6.31
CA SER A 57 -14.90 -6.79 -5.39
C SER A 57 -16.20 -5.99 -5.32
N LYS A 58 -16.64 -5.74 -4.10
CA LYS A 58 -17.74 -4.81 -3.81
C LYS A 58 -17.24 -3.38 -3.54
N LYS A 59 -15.92 -3.15 -3.51
CA LYS A 59 -15.29 -1.83 -3.32
C LYS A 59 -15.32 -1.04 -4.63
N SER A 60 -16.49 -0.55 -4.99
CA SER A 60 -16.71 0.15 -6.24
C SER A 60 -17.02 1.63 -6.03
N LEU A 61 -16.69 2.44 -7.06
CA LEU A 61 -16.99 3.87 -7.05
C LEU A 61 -18.48 4.13 -6.85
N LYS A 62 -19.34 3.38 -7.55
CA LYS A 62 -20.81 3.50 -7.43
C LYS A 62 -21.31 3.34 -6.00
N VAL A 63 -20.71 2.44 -5.23
CA VAL A 63 -21.11 2.20 -3.82
C VAL A 63 -20.52 3.25 -2.89
N LEU A 64 -19.31 3.75 -3.19
CA LEU A 64 -18.57 4.62 -2.30
C LEU A 64 -18.67 6.11 -2.63
N ASP A 65 -19.20 6.53 -3.78
CA ASP A 65 -19.18 7.94 -4.22
C ASP A 65 -19.81 8.91 -3.22
N LYS A 66 -20.95 8.53 -2.61
CA LYS A 66 -21.57 9.34 -1.55
C LYS A 66 -20.67 9.48 -0.32
N LYS A 67 -19.84 8.47 -0.02
CA LYS A 67 -18.87 8.52 1.09
C LYS A 67 -17.69 9.42 0.75
N LEU A 68 -17.26 9.42 -0.52
CA LEU A 68 -16.23 10.34 -1.01
C LEU A 68 -16.70 11.79 -0.95
N GLN A 69 -17.96 12.07 -1.29
CA GLN A 69 -18.54 13.41 -1.14
C GLN A 69 -18.55 13.87 0.33
N LEU A 70 -18.94 12.99 1.28
CA LEU A 70 -18.88 13.31 2.71
C LEU A 70 -17.44 13.56 3.18
N LEU A 71 -16.46 12.83 2.65
CA LEU A 71 -15.05 13.11 2.96
C LEU A 71 -14.61 14.47 2.42
N ALA A 72 -15.01 14.84 1.21
CA ALA A 72 -14.70 16.14 0.63
C ALA A 72 -15.30 17.30 1.43
N GLU A 73 -16.44 17.07 2.08
CA GLU A 73 -17.15 18.07 2.86
C GLU A 73 -16.62 18.19 4.31
N TYR A 74 -16.26 17.05 4.94
CA TYR A 74 -16.04 17.02 6.40
C TYR A 74 -14.62 16.63 6.84
N ALA A 75 -13.75 16.14 5.95
CA ALA A 75 -12.42 15.68 6.36
C ALA A 75 -11.42 16.83 6.47
N ASP A 76 -10.77 16.93 7.64
CA ASP A 76 -9.64 17.85 7.87
C ASP A 76 -8.28 17.17 7.63
N PHE A 77 -8.28 15.89 7.26
CA PHE A 77 -7.10 15.07 6.98
C PHE A 77 -6.94 14.82 5.49
N HIS A 78 -5.73 14.45 5.08
CA HIS A 78 -5.45 14.10 3.69
C HIS A 78 -6.17 12.80 3.29
N VAL A 79 -6.82 12.80 2.13
CA VAL A 79 -7.51 11.62 1.56
C VAL A 79 -6.81 11.18 0.29
N ASN A 80 -6.49 9.89 0.22
CA ASN A 80 -5.95 9.23 -0.96
C ASN A 80 -6.89 8.10 -1.41
N ILE A 81 -7.18 8.07 -2.70
CA ILE A 81 -7.92 6.96 -3.32
C ILE A 81 -6.93 6.10 -4.09
N ASN A 82 -6.83 4.83 -3.70
CA ASN A 82 -5.95 3.88 -4.35
C ASN A 82 -6.75 2.96 -5.26
N SER A 83 -6.37 2.89 -6.52
CA SER A 83 -6.86 1.91 -7.49
C SER A 83 -5.79 0.86 -7.77
N VAL A 84 -6.14 -0.17 -8.50
CA VAL A 84 -5.23 -1.27 -8.84
C VAL A 84 -5.24 -1.57 -10.33
N VAL A 85 -4.14 -2.12 -10.82
CA VAL A 85 -3.97 -2.59 -12.20
C VAL A 85 -3.10 -3.85 -12.22
N GLY A 86 -3.21 -4.62 -13.28
CA GLY A 86 -2.47 -5.88 -13.44
C GLY A 86 -3.30 -7.10 -13.07
N SER A 87 -2.68 -8.26 -13.17
CA SER A 87 -3.29 -9.54 -12.79
C SER A 87 -4.55 -9.94 -13.56
N GLY A 88 -4.71 -9.42 -14.78
CA GLY A 88 -5.88 -9.73 -15.61
C GLY A 88 -7.18 -9.10 -15.13
N ILE A 89 -7.11 -7.93 -14.48
CA ILE A 89 -8.31 -7.16 -14.12
C ILE A 89 -9.16 -6.93 -15.38
N SER A 90 -10.44 -7.26 -15.30
CA SER A 90 -11.36 -7.22 -16.44
C SER A 90 -11.59 -5.81 -17.00
N HIS A 91 -11.48 -4.78 -16.14
CA HIS A 91 -11.76 -3.39 -16.50
C HIS A 91 -10.66 -2.45 -16.00
N PRO A 92 -9.43 -2.52 -16.54
CA PRO A 92 -8.32 -1.69 -16.08
C PRO A 92 -8.57 -0.18 -16.25
N GLN A 93 -9.40 0.24 -17.22
CA GLN A 93 -9.82 1.62 -17.44
C GLN A 93 -10.60 2.22 -16.25
N ASP A 94 -11.21 1.41 -15.40
CA ASP A 94 -11.93 1.86 -14.22
C ASP A 94 -11.03 2.67 -13.28
N ALA A 95 -9.74 2.33 -13.22
CA ALA A 95 -8.75 3.07 -12.44
C ALA A 95 -8.69 4.56 -12.84
N LEU A 96 -8.76 4.88 -14.13
CA LEU A 96 -8.76 6.26 -14.61
C LEU A 96 -10.03 7.02 -14.22
N VAL A 97 -11.19 6.36 -14.31
CA VAL A 97 -12.47 6.96 -13.89
C VAL A 97 -12.44 7.27 -12.39
N ILE A 98 -11.97 6.33 -11.59
CA ILE A 98 -11.83 6.48 -10.15
C ILE A 98 -10.82 7.60 -9.81
N GLY A 99 -9.66 7.59 -10.47
CA GLY A 99 -8.63 8.61 -10.26
C GLY A 99 -9.10 10.02 -10.60
N LYS A 100 -9.74 10.21 -11.76
CA LYS A 100 -10.33 11.49 -12.15
C LYS A 100 -11.39 11.96 -11.16
N ARG A 101 -12.22 11.05 -10.67
CA ARG A 101 -13.23 11.37 -9.65
C ARG A 101 -12.58 11.79 -8.32
N ALA A 102 -11.54 11.09 -7.88
CA ALA A 102 -10.80 11.44 -6.67
C ALA A 102 -10.18 12.84 -6.77
N VAL A 103 -9.47 13.13 -7.86
CA VAL A 103 -8.85 14.45 -8.10
C VAL A 103 -9.90 15.55 -8.20
N GLY A 104 -11.06 15.28 -8.85
CA GLY A 104 -12.18 16.21 -8.92
C GLY A 104 -12.84 16.52 -7.56
N LEU A 105 -12.63 15.69 -6.55
CA LEU A 105 -13.04 15.93 -5.16
C LEU A 105 -11.93 16.56 -4.30
N GLY A 106 -10.77 16.89 -4.88
CA GLY A 106 -9.63 17.45 -4.15
C GLY A 106 -8.75 16.40 -3.45
N PHE A 107 -8.92 15.13 -3.76
CA PHE A 107 -8.13 14.03 -3.18
C PHE A 107 -6.91 13.71 -4.04
N THR A 108 -5.91 13.07 -3.43
CA THR A 108 -4.87 12.39 -4.20
C THR A 108 -5.36 11.03 -4.70
N SER A 109 -4.76 10.57 -5.80
CA SER A 109 -5.08 9.26 -6.35
C SER A 109 -3.80 8.50 -6.67
N THR A 110 -3.78 7.23 -6.30
CA THR A 110 -2.64 6.35 -6.54
C THR A 110 -3.09 5.08 -7.25
N ILE A 111 -2.15 4.44 -7.94
CA ILE A 111 -2.39 3.16 -8.58
C ILE A 111 -1.36 2.15 -8.08
N GLY A 112 -1.82 0.98 -7.67
CA GLY A 112 -0.98 -0.15 -7.27
C GLY A 112 -0.98 -1.24 -8.34
N ILE A 113 0.18 -1.85 -8.57
CA ILE A 113 0.28 -3.04 -9.41
C ILE A 113 0.11 -4.26 -8.51
N ILE A 114 -0.78 -5.18 -8.88
CA ILE A 114 -1.08 -6.37 -8.08
C ILE A 114 -0.53 -7.64 -8.71
N HIS A 115 -0.27 -8.63 -7.86
CA HIS A 115 0.07 -9.99 -8.26
C HIS A 115 -1.15 -10.74 -8.77
N ASP A 116 -0.95 -11.75 -9.59
CA ASP A 116 -2.01 -12.65 -10.03
C ASP A 116 -2.49 -13.60 -8.90
N GLY A 117 -3.50 -14.41 -9.17
CA GLY A 117 -4.08 -15.33 -8.20
C GLY A 117 -3.11 -16.40 -7.68
N SER A 118 -1.97 -16.60 -8.33
CA SER A 118 -0.88 -17.47 -7.89
C SER A 118 0.18 -16.73 -7.05
N GLY A 119 0.02 -15.42 -6.85
CA GLY A 119 0.98 -14.58 -6.16
C GLY A 119 2.17 -14.16 -7.01
N GLN A 120 2.10 -14.37 -8.33
CA GLN A 120 3.17 -13.99 -9.27
C GLN A 120 2.92 -12.60 -9.84
N LEU A 121 4.00 -11.85 -10.03
CA LEU A 121 3.95 -10.58 -10.73
C LEU A 121 4.03 -10.84 -12.23
N GLN A 122 3.03 -10.34 -12.95
CA GLN A 122 3.03 -10.35 -14.42
C GLN A 122 3.33 -8.94 -14.92
N PRO A 123 4.12 -8.80 -16.02
CA PRO A 123 4.27 -7.52 -16.70
C PRO A 123 2.89 -6.98 -17.13
N LEU A 124 2.69 -5.68 -17.00
CA LEU A 124 1.45 -5.06 -17.47
C LEU A 124 1.34 -5.18 -19.00
N GLY A 125 0.14 -5.47 -19.49
CA GLY A 125 -0.20 -5.38 -20.88
C GLY A 125 -0.11 -3.94 -21.43
N GLU A 126 -0.24 -3.76 -22.73
CA GLU A 126 -0.11 -2.43 -23.36
C GLU A 126 -1.15 -1.45 -22.83
N GLU A 127 -2.42 -1.86 -22.76
CA GLU A 127 -3.49 -1.04 -22.23
C GLU A 127 -3.29 -0.71 -20.74
N GLU A 128 -2.92 -1.69 -19.95
CA GLU A 128 -2.66 -1.50 -18.52
C GLU A 128 -1.49 -0.53 -18.27
N ARG A 129 -0.41 -0.61 -19.08
CA ARG A 129 0.72 0.34 -19.01
C ARG A 129 0.28 1.75 -19.39
N ARG A 130 -0.56 1.90 -20.40
CA ARG A 130 -1.11 3.20 -20.79
C ARG A 130 -1.91 3.81 -19.62
N ILE A 131 -2.80 3.04 -19.02
CA ILE A 131 -3.60 3.45 -17.86
C ILE A 131 -2.70 3.82 -16.66
N TYR A 132 -1.70 2.99 -16.38
CA TYR A 132 -0.74 3.25 -15.32
C TYR A 132 -0.04 4.62 -15.51
N HIS A 133 0.43 4.93 -16.72
CA HIS A 133 1.07 6.20 -17.02
C HIS A 133 0.10 7.39 -17.00
N GLU A 134 -1.13 7.21 -17.49
CA GLU A 134 -2.16 8.24 -17.41
C GLU A 134 -2.54 8.56 -15.95
N MET A 135 -2.62 7.54 -15.11
CA MET A 135 -2.84 7.73 -13.66
C MET A 135 -1.70 8.49 -12.99
N GLN A 136 -0.45 8.20 -13.34
CA GLN A 136 0.70 8.97 -12.84
C GLN A 136 0.65 10.43 -13.28
N ALA A 137 0.10 10.72 -14.46
CA ALA A 137 -0.01 12.07 -14.99
C ALA A 137 -1.16 12.89 -14.36
N LEU A 138 -2.13 12.24 -13.71
CA LEU A 138 -3.20 12.94 -12.99
C LEU A 138 -2.67 13.75 -11.81
N GLU A 139 -1.59 13.32 -11.20
CA GLU A 139 -0.96 13.99 -10.07
C GLU A 139 0.42 14.53 -10.43
N LYS A 140 0.56 15.85 -10.46
CA LYS A 140 1.85 16.54 -10.62
C LYS A 140 2.60 16.69 -9.30
N GLY A 141 2.40 15.80 -8.33
CA GLY A 141 2.92 15.93 -6.97
C GLY A 141 4.08 14.98 -6.63
N SER A 142 4.55 15.09 -5.38
CA SER A 142 5.70 14.36 -4.83
C SER A 142 5.55 12.84 -4.81
N PHE A 143 4.34 12.33 -4.95
CA PHE A 143 4.03 10.90 -4.85
C PHE A 143 4.67 10.08 -5.97
N THR A 144 4.77 10.63 -7.18
CA THR A 144 5.40 9.97 -8.34
C THR A 144 6.88 9.68 -8.11
N ARG A 145 7.58 10.49 -7.33
CA ARG A 145 9.02 10.28 -7.06
C ARG A 145 9.27 9.09 -6.14
N VAL A 146 8.38 8.84 -5.19
CA VAL A 146 8.53 7.78 -4.19
C VAL A 146 8.12 6.42 -4.75
N ASN A 147 7.28 6.38 -5.79
CA ASN A 147 6.78 5.16 -6.42
C ASN A 147 7.48 4.77 -7.73
N LYS A 148 8.63 5.37 -8.04
CA LYS A 148 9.40 5.01 -9.25
C LYS A 148 9.76 3.52 -9.37
N PHE A 149 9.84 2.81 -8.25
CA PHE A 149 10.04 1.36 -8.27
C PHE A 149 8.93 0.63 -9.03
N GLN A 150 7.72 1.18 -9.08
CA GLN A 150 6.60 0.58 -9.81
C GLN A 150 6.80 0.65 -11.34
N ASP A 151 7.62 1.56 -11.84
CA ASP A 151 7.92 1.63 -13.28
C ASP A 151 8.66 0.38 -13.77
N ASN A 152 9.56 -0.17 -12.94
CA ASN A 152 10.21 -1.44 -13.22
C ASN A 152 9.20 -2.59 -13.10
N ILE A 153 8.41 -2.60 -12.05
CA ILE A 153 7.36 -3.61 -11.82
C ILE A 153 6.38 -3.67 -13.00
N ALA A 154 5.94 -2.50 -13.51
CA ALA A 154 5.06 -2.41 -14.68
C ALA A 154 5.64 -3.07 -15.94
N LYS A 155 6.97 -3.13 -16.05
CA LYS A 155 7.70 -3.78 -17.14
C LYS A 155 8.09 -5.24 -16.84
N GLY A 156 7.76 -5.75 -15.66
CA GLY A 156 8.23 -7.06 -15.17
C GLY A 156 9.70 -7.10 -14.82
N LEU A 157 10.32 -5.93 -14.60
CA LEU A 157 11.74 -5.83 -14.28
C LEU A 157 11.96 -5.77 -12.77
N PRO A 158 13.05 -6.37 -12.26
CA PRO A 158 13.38 -6.30 -10.84
C PRO A 158 13.83 -4.89 -10.46
N ASN A 159 13.61 -4.56 -9.20
CA ASN A 159 14.21 -3.39 -8.54
C ASN A 159 15.47 -3.81 -7.78
N ASP A 160 16.48 -2.96 -7.83
CA ASP A 160 17.69 -3.09 -7.01
C ASP A 160 17.53 -2.27 -5.74
N TRP A 161 17.16 -2.95 -4.63
CA TRP A 161 16.98 -2.34 -3.33
C TRP A 161 17.02 -3.38 -2.22
N ARG A 162 17.24 -2.91 -1.01
CA ARG A 162 17.28 -3.75 0.19
C ARG A 162 16.03 -3.54 1.04
N CYS A 163 15.21 -4.57 1.14
CA CYS A 163 14.00 -4.54 1.96
C CYS A 163 14.34 -4.48 3.45
N ARG A 164 13.81 -3.45 4.15
CA ARG A 164 13.98 -3.26 5.60
C ARG A 164 12.74 -3.66 6.41
N ALA A 165 11.89 -4.52 5.84
CA ALA A 165 10.79 -5.13 6.56
C ALA A 165 11.28 -5.93 7.77
N GLY A 166 10.56 -5.83 8.89
CA GLY A 166 10.97 -6.36 10.19
C GLY A 166 11.90 -5.42 10.97
N ALA A 167 12.45 -4.36 10.34
CA ALA A 167 13.35 -3.42 11.01
C ALA A 167 12.87 -1.96 10.94
N ARG A 168 12.72 -1.40 9.73
CA ARG A 168 12.20 -0.05 9.50
C ARG A 168 10.69 -0.01 9.27
N TYR A 169 10.13 -1.14 8.93
CA TYR A 169 8.71 -1.36 8.76
C TYR A 169 8.31 -2.58 9.57
N LEU A 170 7.32 -2.44 10.44
CA LEU A 170 6.76 -3.53 11.22
C LEU A 170 5.28 -3.68 10.82
N TYR A 171 4.92 -4.88 10.40
CA TYR A 171 3.53 -5.26 10.24
C TYR A 171 3.10 -6.08 11.46
N ILE A 172 2.17 -5.56 12.22
CA ILE A 172 1.62 -6.25 13.40
C ILE A 172 0.22 -6.69 13.04
N CYS A 173 -0.02 -8.00 13.04
CA CYS A 173 -1.33 -8.54 12.71
C CYS A 173 -2.30 -8.48 13.90
N GLU A 174 -3.54 -8.88 13.65
CA GLU A 174 -4.63 -8.93 14.63
C GLU A 174 -4.36 -9.83 15.85
N ASN A 175 -3.42 -10.78 15.71
CA ASN A 175 -2.99 -11.66 16.81
C ASN A 175 -1.78 -11.10 17.58
N GLY A 176 -1.37 -9.87 17.31
CA GLY A 176 -0.21 -9.24 17.97
C GLY A 176 1.14 -9.78 17.53
N LEU A 177 1.21 -10.50 16.40
CA LEU A 177 2.46 -11.03 15.87
C LEU A 177 3.11 -10.03 14.90
N VAL A 178 4.42 -9.87 15.01
CA VAL A 178 5.23 -9.08 14.08
C VAL A 178 5.57 -9.92 12.86
N HIS A 179 5.25 -9.39 11.68
CA HIS A 179 5.60 -9.95 10.38
C HIS A 179 6.40 -8.96 9.56
N TYR A 180 7.05 -9.42 8.49
CA TYR A 180 7.78 -8.53 7.59
C TYR A 180 6.84 -7.51 6.94
N CYS A 181 5.77 -7.96 6.33
CA CYS A 181 4.75 -7.10 5.73
C CYS A 181 3.43 -7.88 5.58
N SER A 182 2.41 -7.24 5.05
CA SER A 182 1.09 -7.86 4.82
C SER A 182 1.13 -9.06 3.86
N GLN A 183 2.11 -9.10 2.94
CA GLN A 183 2.29 -10.21 1.99
C GLN A 183 3.17 -11.34 2.54
N GLN A 184 3.97 -11.08 3.59
CA GLN A 184 4.87 -12.05 4.23
C GLN A 184 4.38 -12.37 5.65
N ARG A 185 3.11 -12.72 5.79
CA ARG A 185 2.54 -13.14 7.07
C ARG A 185 3.13 -14.50 7.47
N GLY A 186 3.44 -14.64 8.77
CA GLY A 186 4.10 -15.83 9.31
C GLY A 186 5.60 -15.65 9.55
N TYR A 187 6.23 -14.67 8.92
CA TYR A 187 7.66 -14.40 9.05
C TYR A 187 7.93 -12.96 9.56
N PRO A 188 8.68 -12.77 10.65
CA PRO A 188 9.21 -13.80 11.55
C PRO A 188 8.15 -14.46 12.47
N GLY A 189 6.92 -13.89 12.57
CA GLY A 189 5.83 -14.46 13.37
C GLY A 189 6.08 -14.38 14.89
N ILE A 190 6.81 -13.36 15.36
CA ILE A 190 7.18 -13.18 16.75
C ILE A 190 6.15 -12.29 17.46
N PRO A 191 5.64 -12.64 18.66
CA PRO A 191 4.79 -11.76 19.45
C PRO A 191 5.45 -10.40 19.69
N LEU A 192 4.69 -9.31 19.54
CA LEU A 192 5.24 -7.94 19.65
C LEU A 192 5.96 -7.69 20.96
N GLU A 193 5.42 -8.20 22.08
CA GLU A 193 6.03 -8.06 23.41
C GLU A 193 7.38 -8.80 23.55
N LYS A 194 7.68 -9.72 22.64
CA LYS A 194 8.94 -10.48 22.58
C LYS A 194 9.87 -9.98 21.47
N TYR A 195 9.42 -9.01 20.67
CA TYR A 195 10.21 -8.48 19.56
C TYR A 195 11.23 -7.47 20.08
N THR A 196 12.52 -7.82 19.99
CA THR A 196 13.62 -7.12 20.64
C THR A 196 14.43 -6.25 19.66
N ARG A 197 15.40 -5.49 20.19
CA ARG A 197 16.36 -4.75 19.37
C ARG A 197 17.28 -5.69 18.56
N ASP A 198 17.53 -6.89 19.04
CA ASP A 198 18.35 -7.85 18.29
C ASP A 198 17.57 -8.44 17.13
N ASP A 199 16.25 -8.61 17.27
CA ASP A 199 15.37 -8.94 16.14
C ASP A 199 15.39 -7.82 15.09
N LEU A 200 15.27 -6.55 15.50
CA LEU A 200 15.38 -5.42 14.57
C LEU A 200 16.72 -5.41 13.82
N ARG A 201 17.84 -5.68 14.52
CA ARG A 201 19.17 -5.74 13.90
C ARG A 201 19.30 -6.91 12.92
N ARG A 202 18.82 -8.08 13.32
CA ARG A 202 18.81 -9.27 12.48
C ARG A 202 18.03 -9.00 11.20
N GLU A 203 16.80 -8.49 11.33
CA GLU A 203 15.93 -8.25 10.16
C GLU A 203 16.40 -7.11 9.28
N TYR A 204 17.14 -6.15 9.83
CA TYR A 204 17.81 -5.11 9.03
C TYR A 204 18.84 -5.70 8.07
N LEU A 205 19.52 -6.77 8.47
CA LEU A 205 20.56 -7.44 7.68
C LEU A 205 20.00 -8.57 6.81
N THR A 206 18.84 -9.13 7.16
CA THR A 206 18.24 -10.25 6.44
C THR A 206 17.81 -9.83 5.03
N GLU A 207 18.29 -10.56 4.03
CA GLU A 207 17.83 -10.41 2.65
C GLU A 207 16.45 -11.07 2.48
N LYS A 208 15.56 -10.40 1.76
CA LYS A 208 14.22 -10.90 1.44
C LYS A 208 14.16 -11.18 -0.06
N SER A 209 14.00 -12.43 -0.44
CA SER A 209 14.00 -12.89 -1.85
C SER A 209 12.92 -12.21 -2.70
N CYS A 210 11.80 -11.83 -2.08
CA CYS A 210 10.71 -11.12 -2.75
C CYS A 210 11.01 -9.64 -3.06
N ALA A 211 12.11 -9.07 -2.52
CA ALA A 211 12.40 -7.64 -2.63
C ALA A 211 12.44 -7.13 -4.08
N PRO A 212 13.08 -7.80 -5.04
CA PRO A 212 13.18 -7.30 -6.42
C PRO A 212 11.83 -7.04 -7.09
N HIS A 213 10.82 -7.83 -6.77
CA HIS A 213 9.48 -7.75 -7.36
C HIS A 213 8.40 -7.32 -6.35
N CYS A 214 8.79 -6.67 -5.26
CA CYS A 214 7.88 -6.24 -4.22
C CYS A 214 6.97 -5.11 -4.71
N THR A 215 5.67 -5.22 -4.44
CA THR A 215 4.65 -4.21 -4.75
C THR A 215 4.21 -3.38 -3.52
N VAL A 216 4.80 -3.63 -2.35
CA VAL A 216 4.42 -2.98 -1.09
C VAL A 216 5.10 -1.61 -0.95
N SER A 217 4.43 -0.56 -1.38
CA SER A 217 4.95 0.81 -1.42
C SER A 217 5.48 1.32 -0.07
N CYS A 218 4.77 1.06 1.03
CA CYS A 218 5.16 1.54 2.35
C CYS A 218 6.49 0.95 2.82
N VAL A 219 6.81 -0.30 2.46
CA VAL A 219 8.10 -0.92 2.78
C VAL A 219 9.21 -0.31 1.92
N HIS A 220 8.94 -0.07 0.64
CA HIS A 220 9.87 0.63 -0.25
C HIS A 220 10.23 2.01 0.28
N GLN A 221 9.23 2.81 0.62
CA GLN A 221 9.40 4.19 1.09
C GLN A 221 10.31 4.29 2.30
N VAL A 222 10.11 3.44 3.30
CA VAL A 222 10.94 3.49 4.52
C VAL A 222 12.33 2.88 4.30
N SER A 223 12.46 1.94 3.36
CA SER A 223 13.73 1.28 3.08
C SER A 223 14.68 2.15 2.27
N ILE A 224 14.17 2.99 1.37
CA ILE A 224 14.98 3.85 0.51
C ILE A 224 15.79 4.89 1.31
N PHE A 225 15.31 5.28 2.49
CA PHE A 225 16.04 6.18 3.37
C PHE A 225 17.37 5.60 3.86
N ASP A 226 17.55 4.29 3.81
CA ASP A 226 18.81 3.64 4.19
C ASP A 226 19.73 3.38 2.99
N SER A 227 19.25 3.54 1.75
CA SER A 227 20.02 3.24 0.54
C SER A 227 21.29 4.10 0.38
N TRP A 228 21.28 5.32 0.92
CA TRP A 228 22.43 6.21 0.90
C TRP A 228 23.47 5.91 1.98
N ARG A 229 23.13 5.09 2.99
CA ARG A 229 24.03 4.70 4.10
C ARG A 229 24.86 3.46 3.78
N GLU A 230 24.41 2.67 2.83
CA GLU A 230 25.11 1.46 2.41
C GLU A 230 25.54 1.62 0.95
N PRO A 231 26.81 1.37 0.62
CA PRO A 231 27.25 1.32 -0.78
C PRO A 231 26.42 0.26 -1.51
N GLN A 232 25.89 0.62 -2.66
CA GLN A 232 25.16 -0.30 -3.52
C GLN A 232 26.07 -1.49 -3.86
N ARG A 233 25.66 -2.68 -3.50
CA ARG A 233 26.29 -3.88 -4.08
C ARG A 233 25.73 -4.04 -5.50
N PRO A 234 26.56 -4.35 -6.49
CA PRO A 234 26.06 -4.68 -7.81
C PRO A 234 25.05 -5.84 -7.66
N ALA A 235 23.88 -5.69 -8.28
CA ALA A 235 22.85 -6.71 -8.27
C ALA A 235 23.47 -8.02 -8.78
N SER A 236 23.51 -9.04 -7.95
CA SER A 236 23.76 -10.39 -8.45
C SER A 236 22.53 -10.78 -9.26
N ALA A 237 22.69 -10.90 -10.56
CA ALA A 237 21.62 -11.13 -11.52
C ALA A 237 21.10 -12.59 -11.50
N THR A 238 21.00 -13.21 -10.35
CA THR A 238 20.39 -14.52 -10.21
C THR A 238 18.96 -14.34 -9.73
N LEU A 239 18.03 -14.40 -10.67
CA LEU A 239 16.61 -14.65 -10.39
C LEU A 239 16.50 -15.92 -9.52
N PRO A 240 15.62 -15.92 -8.50
CA PRO A 240 15.30 -17.16 -7.81
C PRO A 240 14.74 -18.14 -8.82
N THR A 241 15.39 -19.28 -8.98
CA THR A 241 15.05 -20.32 -9.97
C THR A 241 13.89 -21.21 -9.52
N HIS A 242 13.24 -20.93 -8.38
CA HIS A 242 12.13 -21.71 -7.86
C HIS A 242 10.89 -20.88 -7.63
N PRO A 243 9.80 -21.13 -8.41
CA PRO A 243 8.49 -20.50 -8.21
C PRO A 243 7.82 -20.89 -6.89
N GLU A 244 8.29 -21.91 -6.19
CA GLU A 244 7.66 -22.48 -5.00
C GLU A 244 7.87 -21.64 -3.70
N GLU A 245 8.79 -20.70 -3.71
CA GLU A 245 9.07 -19.83 -2.55
C GLU A 245 8.32 -18.48 -2.57
N LEU A 246 7.54 -18.22 -3.60
CA LEU A 246 6.72 -17.03 -3.68
C LEU A 246 5.39 -17.29 -2.99
N VAL A 247 5.20 -16.55 -1.95
CA VAL A 247 4.09 -16.47 -1.00
C VAL A 247 2.76 -17.03 -1.51
N GLN A 248 2.30 -18.11 -0.92
CA GLN A 248 0.89 -18.49 -0.92
C GLN A 248 0.13 -17.51 -0.01
N ILE A 249 -0.63 -16.59 -0.61
CA ILE A 249 -1.65 -15.84 0.11
C ILE A 249 -2.82 -16.80 0.36
N LYS A 250 -2.96 -17.26 1.60
CA LYS A 250 -4.16 -17.96 2.05
C LYS A 250 -5.21 -16.96 2.51
#